data_ab4c023ae07814350e8c401d0d47efab
#
_entry.id   ab4c023ae07814350e8c401d0d47efab
#
_cell.length_a   1.000
_cell.length_b   1.000
_cell.length_c   1.000
_cell.angle_alpha   90.00
_cell.angle_beta   90.00
_cell.angle_gamma   90.00
#
_symmetry.space_group_name_H-M   'P 1'
#
loop_
_entity.id
_entity.type
_entity.pdbx_description
1 polymer ?
#
loop_
_entity_poly.entity_id
_entity_poly.type
_entity_poly.pdbx_seq_one_letter_code
_entity_poly.pdbx_strand_id
1 'polypeptide(L)'
;MTPGFPSRAEFVSYKVARGDTFSKIAARFGVSLETVLKSNPEVNAKRLSVGTVLQIPPLSGVVYTAKEGDTLESIADAFRVASGDIASANRALNMALIGPGVRLIIPGATGARALEQGKPLPSLRGYFTLPSSGFNWGRVHPVNGVDIANVCGTPVVAAAEGLVIPDEQYGEGNSGWNGGYGTFVLIEHPAGAHVRTRYAHLKAALVEVGDYVKQGQQIGTMGDTGDAAGCHVHFEVLGAVNPFSK
;
A
#
# COMPACT_ATOMS: atom_id res chain seq x y z
N MET A 1 27.94 10.20 0.06
CA MET A 1 28.15 8.87 0.69
C MET A 1 26.87 8.53 1.43
N THR A 2 26.00 7.71 0.85
CA THR A 2 24.82 7.16 1.51
C THR A 2 25.29 6.23 2.61
N PRO A 3 24.83 6.35 3.87
CA PRO A 3 25.19 5.39 4.90
C PRO A 3 24.63 4.03 4.51
N GLY A 4 25.53 3.09 4.25
CA GLY A 4 25.17 1.71 3.99
C GLY A 4 24.48 1.12 5.22
N PHE A 5 23.19 0.84 5.11
CA PHE A 5 22.51 0.08 6.14
C PHE A 5 23.10 -1.33 6.18
N PRO A 6 23.41 -1.87 7.37
CA PRO A 6 23.87 -3.24 7.48
C PRO A 6 22.79 -4.16 6.88
N SER A 7 23.18 -5.02 5.94
CA SER A 7 22.28 -6.04 5.42
C SER A 7 21.91 -6.98 6.55
N ARG A 8 20.74 -6.80 7.13
CA ARG A 8 20.21 -7.72 8.14
C ARG A 8 19.74 -8.98 7.42
N ALA A 9 20.18 -10.13 7.89
CA ALA A 9 19.77 -11.41 7.34
C ALA A 9 18.48 -11.96 7.99
N GLU A 10 18.00 -11.35 9.09
CA GLU A 10 16.94 -11.89 9.94
C GLU A 10 15.93 -10.84 10.37
N PHE A 11 14.73 -11.29 10.74
CA PHE A 11 13.74 -10.46 11.41
C PHE A 11 14.26 -9.92 12.74
N VAL A 12 13.98 -8.65 13.02
CA VAL A 12 14.33 -8.01 14.28
C VAL A 12 13.07 -7.81 15.12
N SER A 13 13.08 -8.30 16.36
CA SER A 13 12.03 -7.97 17.33
C SER A 13 12.25 -6.55 17.86
N TYR A 14 11.34 -5.63 17.55
CA TYR A 14 11.39 -4.26 17.99
C TYR A 14 10.28 -3.96 18.98
N LYS A 15 10.64 -3.45 20.17
CA LYS A 15 9.67 -3.01 21.18
C LYS A 15 9.32 -1.54 20.98
N VAL A 16 8.05 -1.28 20.72
CA VAL A 16 7.51 0.06 20.45
C VAL A 16 7.77 1.00 21.63
N ALA A 17 8.38 2.14 21.37
CA ALA A 17 8.66 3.20 22.33
C ALA A 17 7.62 4.33 22.26
N ARG A 18 7.64 5.23 23.25
CA ARG A 18 6.77 6.39 23.27
C ARG A 18 7.07 7.32 22.08
N GLY A 19 6.04 7.68 21.33
CA GLY A 19 6.14 8.54 20.15
C GLY A 19 6.50 7.81 18.86
N ASP A 20 6.60 6.46 18.89
CA ASP A 20 6.71 5.66 17.69
C ASP A 20 5.37 5.59 16.95
N THR A 21 5.49 5.57 15.63
CA THR A 21 4.43 5.20 14.70
C THR A 21 4.97 4.10 13.78
N PHE A 22 4.10 3.36 13.13
CA PHE A 22 4.52 2.36 12.15
C PHE A 22 5.43 2.98 11.07
N SER A 23 5.10 4.20 10.60
CA SER A 23 5.91 4.91 9.59
C SER A 23 7.30 5.28 10.09
N LYS A 24 7.41 5.81 11.32
CA LYS A 24 8.71 6.13 11.92
C LYS A 24 9.56 4.89 12.15
N ILE A 25 8.93 3.78 12.54
CA ILE A 25 9.61 2.51 12.72
C ILE A 25 10.08 1.99 11.36
N ALA A 26 9.22 1.98 10.35
CA ALA A 26 9.57 1.57 8.99
C ALA A 26 10.75 2.38 8.44
N ALA A 27 10.70 3.71 8.55
CA ALA A 27 11.78 4.60 8.14
C ALA A 27 13.08 4.33 8.91
N ARG A 28 13.01 4.14 10.25
CA ARG A 28 14.17 3.81 11.09
C ARG A 28 14.87 2.53 10.65
N PHE A 29 14.10 1.54 10.20
CA PHE A 29 14.64 0.26 9.79
C PHE A 29 14.89 0.15 8.28
N GLY A 30 14.58 1.17 7.49
CA GLY A 30 14.79 1.20 6.04
C GLY A 30 13.91 0.21 5.29
N VAL A 31 12.71 -0.06 5.80
CA VAL A 31 11.71 -0.94 5.17
C VAL A 31 10.44 -0.16 4.89
N SER A 32 9.61 -0.66 3.95
CA SER A 32 8.32 -0.02 3.67
C SER A 32 7.35 -0.18 4.84
N LEU A 33 6.46 0.79 5.02
CA LEU A 33 5.38 0.72 6.02
C LEU A 33 4.52 -0.52 5.81
N GLU A 34 4.16 -0.81 4.55
CA GLU A 34 3.38 -1.99 4.18
C GLU A 34 4.06 -3.28 4.66
N THR A 35 5.37 -3.38 4.45
CA THR A 35 6.15 -4.54 4.90
C THR A 35 6.06 -4.72 6.42
N VAL A 36 6.17 -3.64 7.20
CA VAL A 36 6.06 -3.70 8.67
C VAL A 36 4.66 -4.14 9.08
N LEU A 37 3.61 -3.57 8.49
CA LEU A 37 2.23 -3.90 8.80
C LEU A 37 1.90 -5.37 8.49
N LYS A 38 2.28 -5.84 7.30
CA LYS A 38 2.03 -7.22 6.88
C LYS A 38 2.87 -8.25 7.64
N SER A 39 3.98 -7.81 8.19
CA SER A 39 4.79 -8.67 9.07
C SER A 39 4.17 -8.85 10.45
N ASN A 40 3.20 -7.98 10.83
CA ASN A 40 2.57 -7.94 12.15
C ASN A 40 1.03 -7.88 12.04
N PRO A 41 0.39 -8.86 11.39
CA PRO A 41 -1.06 -8.82 11.13
C PRO A 41 -1.91 -8.85 12.41
N GLU A 42 -1.33 -9.32 13.52
CA GLU A 42 -1.98 -9.38 14.84
C GLU A 42 -2.02 -8.01 15.54
N VAL A 43 -1.20 -7.05 15.10
CA VAL A 43 -1.12 -5.72 15.71
C VAL A 43 -2.11 -4.79 15.04
N ASN A 44 -3.00 -4.18 15.85
CA ASN A 44 -3.98 -3.25 15.33
C ASN A 44 -3.28 -1.98 14.80
N ALA A 45 -3.34 -1.77 13.48
CA ALA A 45 -2.75 -0.59 12.83
C ALA A 45 -3.33 0.74 13.33
N LYS A 46 -4.58 0.73 13.82
CA LYS A 46 -5.25 1.89 14.43
C LYS A 46 -4.69 2.27 15.81
N ARG A 47 -3.99 1.35 16.49
CA ARG A 47 -3.62 1.51 17.89
C ARG A 47 -2.29 0.83 18.20
N LEU A 48 -1.20 1.49 17.81
CA LEU A 48 0.13 1.04 18.17
C LEU A 48 0.41 1.43 19.65
N SER A 49 0.49 0.43 20.53
CA SER A 49 0.70 0.67 21.95
C SER A 49 2.19 0.56 22.30
N VAL A 50 2.65 1.44 23.20
CA VAL A 50 4.01 1.35 23.78
C VAL A 50 4.19 -0.02 24.43
N GLY A 51 5.33 -0.64 24.17
CA GLY A 51 5.63 -1.99 24.66
C GLY A 51 5.22 -3.12 23.72
N THR A 52 4.40 -2.87 22.68
CA THR A 52 4.12 -3.86 21.64
C THR A 52 5.44 -4.30 20.98
N VAL A 53 5.58 -5.58 20.73
CA VAL A 53 6.74 -6.15 20.03
C VAL A 53 6.37 -6.37 18.56
N LEU A 54 7.09 -5.70 17.67
CA LEU A 54 6.93 -5.83 16.22
C LEU A 54 8.04 -6.69 15.64
N GLN A 55 7.70 -7.51 14.67
CA GLN A 55 8.65 -8.25 13.84
C GLN A 55 9.01 -7.39 12.63
N ILE A 56 10.24 -6.90 12.57
CA ILE A 56 10.72 -6.05 11.48
C ILE A 56 11.55 -6.89 10.51
N PRO A 57 11.12 -7.02 9.24
CA PRO A 57 11.85 -7.76 8.23
C PRO A 57 13.20 -7.12 7.90
N PRO A 58 14.14 -7.89 7.33
CA PRO A 58 15.45 -7.38 6.95
C PRO A 58 15.44 -6.39 5.79
N LEU A 59 14.42 -6.45 4.94
CA LEU A 59 14.24 -5.57 3.76
C LEU A 59 12.76 -5.45 3.39
N SER A 60 12.46 -4.49 2.52
CA SER A 60 11.10 -4.29 1.99
C SER A 60 10.70 -5.43 1.05
N GLY A 61 9.46 -5.87 1.16
CA GLY A 61 8.89 -6.91 0.32
C GLY A 61 7.59 -7.46 0.89
N VAL A 62 7.00 -8.42 0.18
CA VAL A 62 5.84 -9.15 0.65
C VAL A 62 6.28 -10.25 1.61
N VAL A 63 5.67 -10.31 2.79
CA VAL A 63 5.82 -11.46 3.69
C VAL A 63 4.84 -12.55 3.23
N TYR A 64 5.37 -13.61 2.68
CA TYR A 64 4.61 -14.76 2.22
C TYR A 64 4.75 -15.92 3.20
N THR A 65 3.64 -16.54 3.54
CA THR A 65 3.65 -17.81 4.32
C THR A 65 3.47 -18.97 3.36
N ALA A 66 4.48 -19.81 3.24
CA ALA A 66 4.47 -20.94 2.34
C ALA A 66 3.34 -21.92 2.68
N LYS A 67 2.74 -22.49 1.65
CA LYS A 67 1.65 -23.47 1.70
C LYS A 67 2.18 -24.87 1.36
N GLU A 68 1.35 -25.86 1.57
CA GLU A 68 1.66 -27.22 1.12
C GLU A 68 1.81 -27.28 -0.41
N GLY A 69 2.89 -27.89 -0.88
CA GLY A 69 3.23 -27.99 -2.29
C GLY A 69 3.98 -26.79 -2.89
N ASP A 70 4.22 -25.73 -2.11
CA ASP A 70 5.03 -24.61 -2.58
C ASP A 70 6.50 -25.01 -2.72
N THR A 71 7.12 -24.54 -3.81
CA THR A 71 8.56 -24.56 -4.04
C THR A 71 9.08 -23.15 -4.22
N LEU A 72 10.39 -22.95 -4.10
CA LEU A 72 10.99 -21.64 -4.34
C LEU A 72 10.67 -21.13 -5.74
N GLU A 73 10.68 -22.01 -6.73
CA GLU A 73 10.37 -21.71 -8.12
C GLU A 73 8.91 -21.32 -8.30
N SER A 74 7.97 -22.10 -7.73
CA SER A 74 6.53 -21.79 -7.84
C SER A 74 6.18 -20.46 -7.19
N ILE A 75 6.83 -20.14 -6.04
CA ILE A 75 6.67 -18.84 -5.36
C ILE A 75 7.28 -17.74 -6.22
N ALA A 76 8.48 -17.91 -6.77
CA ALA A 76 9.16 -16.95 -7.62
C ALA A 76 8.32 -16.59 -8.86
N ASP A 77 7.75 -17.61 -9.51
CA ASP A 77 6.85 -17.45 -10.65
C ASP A 77 5.56 -16.71 -10.28
N ALA A 78 4.93 -17.08 -9.15
CA ALA A 78 3.72 -16.44 -8.66
C ALA A 78 3.92 -14.96 -8.36
N PHE A 79 5.09 -14.59 -7.82
CA PHE A 79 5.43 -13.21 -7.47
C PHE A 79 6.22 -12.48 -8.57
N ARG A 80 6.56 -13.15 -9.68
CA ARG A 80 7.35 -12.62 -10.81
C ARG A 80 8.66 -11.98 -10.38
N VAL A 81 9.34 -12.63 -9.47
CA VAL A 81 10.67 -12.27 -9.00
C VAL A 81 11.63 -13.43 -9.28
N ALA A 82 12.92 -13.16 -9.37
CA ALA A 82 13.87 -14.24 -9.52
C ALA A 82 13.97 -15.06 -8.24
N SER A 83 14.01 -16.40 -8.36
CA SER A 83 14.16 -17.31 -7.18
C SER A 83 15.44 -17.00 -6.41
N GLY A 84 16.49 -16.58 -7.10
CA GLY A 84 17.75 -16.12 -6.49
C GLY A 84 17.58 -14.87 -5.61
N ASP A 85 16.67 -13.96 -5.94
CA ASP A 85 16.40 -12.79 -5.13
C ASP A 85 15.65 -13.18 -3.84
N ILE A 86 14.68 -14.11 -3.94
CA ILE A 86 14.01 -14.65 -2.77
C ILE A 86 15.03 -15.36 -1.85
N ALA A 87 15.88 -16.22 -2.40
CA ALA A 87 16.91 -16.91 -1.64
C ALA A 87 17.87 -15.92 -0.95
N SER A 88 18.28 -14.87 -1.67
CA SER A 88 19.15 -13.81 -1.16
C SER A 88 18.51 -12.99 -0.04
N ALA A 89 17.21 -12.73 -0.12
CA ALA A 89 16.45 -12.01 0.89
C ALA A 89 16.22 -12.85 2.17
N ASN A 90 16.27 -14.18 2.06
CA ASN A 90 15.95 -15.13 3.12
C ASN A 90 17.14 -16.03 3.48
N ARG A 91 18.35 -15.49 3.45
CA ARG A 91 19.62 -16.26 3.63
C ARG A 91 19.70 -17.09 4.91
N ALA A 92 18.94 -16.71 5.94
CA ALA A 92 18.88 -17.44 7.20
C ALA A 92 18.05 -18.72 7.11
N LEU A 93 17.28 -18.89 6.02
CA LEU A 93 16.43 -20.05 5.80
C LEU A 93 17.11 -21.06 4.86
N ASN A 94 16.92 -22.33 5.13
CA ASN A 94 17.30 -23.38 4.17
C ASN A 94 16.24 -23.48 3.08
N MET A 95 16.51 -22.89 1.90
CA MET A 95 15.59 -22.85 0.76
C MET A 95 15.20 -24.22 0.21
N ALA A 96 15.98 -25.27 0.51
CA ALA A 96 15.63 -26.65 0.17
C ALA A 96 14.54 -27.25 1.07
N LEU A 97 14.21 -26.58 2.17
CA LEU A 97 13.25 -27.03 3.17
C LEU A 97 12.08 -26.06 3.32
N ILE A 98 11.65 -25.43 2.21
CA ILE A 98 10.45 -24.63 2.22
C ILE A 98 9.25 -25.55 2.42
N GLY A 99 8.58 -25.41 3.57
CA GLY A 99 7.39 -26.19 3.91
C GLY A 99 6.26 -25.29 4.42
N PRO A 100 5.07 -25.88 4.63
CA PRO A 100 3.91 -25.12 5.12
C PRO A 100 4.22 -24.35 6.40
N GLY A 101 3.84 -23.05 6.44
CA GLY A 101 4.06 -22.17 7.58
C GLY A 101 5.40 -21.42 7.58
N VAL A 102 6.34 -21.76 6.70
CA VAL A 102 7.60 -21.00 6.56
C VAL A 102 7.29 -19.61 6.02
N ARG A 103 7.76 -18.58 6.71
CA ARG A 103 7.59 -17.18 6.30
C ARG A 103 8.78 -16.71 5.49
N LEU A 104 8.51 -16.23 4.28
CA LEU A 104 9.49 -15.73 3.33
C LEU A 104 9.29 -14.24 3.07
N ILE A 105 10.38 -13.51 2.93
CA ILE A 105 10.35 -12.17 2.33
C ILE A 105 10.52 -12.32 0.83
N ILE A 106 9.57 -11.80 0.06
CA ILE A 106 9.63 -11.74 -1.39
C ILE A 106 10.03 -10.31 -1.78
N PRO A 107 11.31 -10.07 -2.09
CA PRO A 107 11.81 -8.72 -2.36
C PRO A 107 11.27 -8.19 -3.69
N GLY A 108 11.04 -6.88 -3.77
CA GLY A 108 10.54 -6.26 -5.00
C GLY A 108 9.15 -6.72 -5.44
N ALA A 109 8.54 -7.67 -4.73
CA ALA A 109 7.16 -8.01 -4.94
C ALA A 109 6.30 -6.89 -4.37
N THR A 110 5.51 -6.27 -5.23
CA THR A 110 4.41 -5.43 -4.77
C THR A 110 3.23 -6.35 -4.50
N GLY A 111 2.68 -6.27 -3.31
CA GLY A 111 1.59 -7.18 -2.90
C GLY A 111 0.39 -7.20 -3.84
N ALA A 112 0.27 -6.21 -4.73
CA ALA A 112 -0.80 -6.10 -5.73
C ALA A 112 -0.59 -6.98 -6.98
N ARG A 113 0.64 -7.42 -7.29
CA ARG A 113 0.91 -8.16 -8.54
C ARG A 113 0.86 -9.68 -8.41
N ALA A 114 0.99 -10.19 -7.21
CA ALA A 114 1.25 -11.62 -6.99
C ALA A 114 0.01 -12.51 -6.93
N LEU A 115 -1.19 -11.98 -6.77
CA LEU A 115 -2.35 -12.81 -6.42
C LEU A 115 -3.43 -12.95 -7.49
N GLU A 116 -3.33 -12.30 -8.66
CA GLU A 116 -4.52 -12.21 -9.54
C GLU A 116 -4.28 -12.34 -11.04
N GLN A 117 -3.38 -13.18 -11.49
CA GLN A 117 -3.37 -13.51 -12.92
C GLN A 117 -4.42 -14.58 -13.24
N GLY A 118 -5.50 -14.11 -13.86
CA GLY A 118 -6.56 -14.96 -14.36
C GLY A 118 -7.87 -14.97 -13.56
N LYS A 119 -7.92 -14.35 -12.37
CA LYS A 119 -9.19 -14.13 -11.67
C LYS A 119 -9.74 -12.73 -11.96
N PRO A 120 -11.03 -12.61 -12.25
CA PRO A 120 -11.67 -11.29 -12.34
C PRO A 120 -11.51 -10.57 -10.99
N LEU A 121 -11.24 -9.25 -11.04
CA LEU A 121 -11.17 -8.43 -9.83
C LEU A 121 -12.47 -8.56 -9.03
N PRO A 122 -12.41 -8.65 -7.69
CA PRO A 122 -13.61 -8.74 -6.87
C PRO A 122 -14.44 -7.47 -7.01
N SER A 123 -15.76 -7.64 -7.11
CA SER A 123 -16.71 -6.52 -7.06
C SER A 123 -17.07 -6.25 -5.60
N LEU A 124 -16.63 -5.11 -5.08
CA LEU A 124 -16.92 -4.64 -3.73
C LEU A 124 -18.06 -3.60 -3.75
N ARG A 125 -19.19 -3.97 -4.36
CA ARG A 125 -20.37 -3.08 -4.44
C ARG A 125 -20.84 -2.68 -3.04
N GLY A 126 -21.03 -1.36 -2.82
CA GLY A 126 -21.49 -0.80 -1.54
C GLY A 126 -20.39 -0.68 -0.47
N TYR A 127 -19.17 -1.17 -0.73
CA TYR A 127 -18.05 -0.98 0.18
C TYR A 127 -17.47 0.44 0.11
N PHE A 128 -17.38 0.99 -1.10
CA PHE A 128 -16.86 2.34 -1.33
C PHE A 128 -17.98 3.37 -1.44
N THR A 129 -17.81 4.52 -0.79
CA THR A 129 -18.60 5.73 -1.05
C THR A 129 -17.89 6.61 -2.07
N LEU A 130 -18.65 7.48 -2.75
CA LEU A 130 -18.08 8.43 -3.71
C LEU A 130 -17.12 9.38 -2.98
N PRO A 131 -15.86 9.53 -3.45
CA PRO A 131 -14.82 10.25 -2.71
C PRO A 131 -14.97 11.78 -2.73
N SER A 132 -15.78 12.32 -3.63
CA SER A 132 -16.05 13.74 -3.70
C SER A 132 -17.38 14.01 -4.41
N SER A 133 -18.02 15.12 -4.10
CA SER A 133 -19.12 15.63 -4.93
C SER A 133 -18.57 16.14 -6.26
N GLY A 134 -19.33 15.97 -7.35
CA GLY A 134 -18.93 16.46 -8.65
C GLY A 134 -19.49 15.63 -9.80
N PHE A 135 -19.07 16.01 -11.00
CA PHE A 135 -19.45 15.30 -12.20
C PHE A 135 -18.46 14.16 -12.48
N ASN A 136 -18.97 12.92 -12.48
CA ASN A 136 -18.24 11.73 -12.84
C ASN A 136 -18.63 11.28 -14.25
N TRP A 137 -17.69 11.35 -15.20
CA TRP A 137 -17.90 10.85 -16.57
C TRP A 137 -18.08 9.34 -16.63
N GLY A 138 -17.65 8.61 -15.58
CA GLY A 138 -17.70 7.13 -15.53
C GLY A 138 -16.72 6.44 -16.47
N ARG A 139 -15.92 7.20 -17.22
CA ARG A 139 -14.91 6.65 -18.12
C ARG A 139 -13.75 6.10 -17.31
N VAL A 140 -13.51 4.81 -17.46
CA VAL A 140 -12.39 4.14 -16.77
C VAL A 140 -11.09 4.44 -17.51
N HIS A 141 -10.11 4.94 -16.78
CA HIS A 141 -8.73 5.04 -17.23
C HIS A 141 -8.04 3.67 -17.18
N PRO A 142 -6.92 3.45 -17.91
CA PRO A 142 -6.20 2.16 -17.93
C PRO A 142 -5.76 1.66 -16.55
N VAL A 143 -5.66 2.54 -15.55
CA VAL A 143 -5.28 2.25 -14.16
C VAL A 143 -6.47 1.95 -13.25
N ASN A 144 -7.65 1.61 -13.81
CA ASN A 144 -8.90 1.39 -13.07
C ASN A 144 -9.35 2.63 -12.28
N GLY A 145 -9.08 3.81 -12.84
CA GLY A 145 -9.40 5.12 -12.28
C GLY A 145 -10.61 5.78 -12.96
N VAL A 146 -11.26 6.68 -12.25
CA VAL A 146 -12.29 7.59 -12.77
C VAL A 146 -12.00 9.02 -12.33
N ASP A 147 -12.39 10.00 -13.15
CA ASP A 147 -12.24 11.42 -12.81
C ASP A 147 -13.58 11.98 -12.32
N ILE A 148 -13.52 12.70 -11.21
CA ILE A 148 -14.66 13.40 -10.61
C ILE A 148 -14.31 14.88 -10.54
N ALA A 149 -14.93 15.69 -11.38
CA ALA A 149 -14.63 17.12 -11.49
C ALA A 149 -15.60 17.99 -10.69
N ASN A 150 -15.03 19.01 -10.07
CA ASN A 150 -15.76 20.08 -9.40
C ASN A 150 -14.83 21.31 -9.27
N VAL A 151 -15.27 22.34 -8.55
CA VAL A 151 -14.41 23.49 -8.26
C VAL A 151 -13.22 23.11 -7.40
N CYS A 152 -12.09 23.78 -7.63
CA CYS A 152 -10.91 23.61 -6.76
C CYS A 152 -11.27 23.89 -5.30
N GLY A 153 -10.72 23.09 -4.39
CA GLY A 153 -11.01 23.19 -2.96
C GLY A 153 -12.20 22.37 -2.49
N THR A 154 -12.96 21.74 -3.40
CA THR A 154 -14.02 20.78 -3.02
C THR A 154 -13.45 19.71 -2.10
N PRO A 155 -14.12 19.36 -0.97
CA PRO A 155 -13.67 18.30 -0.09
C PRO A 155 -13.52 16.95 -0.81
N VAL A 156 -12.41 16.27 -0.52
CA VAL A 156 -12.17 14.88 -0.92
C VAL A 156 -12.15 14.03 0.33
N VAL A 157 -12.95 12.97 0.33
CA VAL A 157 -13.14 12.09 1.50
C VAL A 157 -12.65 10.66 1.21
N ALA A 158 -12.27 9.94 2.24
CA ALA A 158 -11.92 8.53 2.14
C ALA A 158 -13.13 7.70 1.68
N ALA A 159 -13.01 7.00 0.57
CA ALA A 159 -14.09 6.17 0.01
C ALA A 159 -14.45 4.98 0.90
N ALA A 160 -13.52 4.51 1.71
CA ALA A 160 -13.72 3.51 2.76
C ALA A 160 -12.71 3.75 3.89
N GLU A 161 -12.90 3.11 5.04
CA GLU A 161 -11.94 3.18 6.13
C GLU A 161 -10.62 2.49 5.74
N GLY A 162 -9.49 2.96 6.24
CA GLY A 162 -8.21 2.35 5.97
C GLY A 162 -7.02 3.12 6.52
N LEU A 163 -5.84 2.60 6.23
CA LEU A 163 -4.57 3.18 6.62
C LEU A 163 -3.99 3.97 5.44
N VAL A 164 -3.57 5.20 5.68
CA VAL A 164 -2.80 5.99 4.70
C VAL A 164 -1.40 5.40 4.60
N ILE A 165 -1.01 4.98 3.41
CA ILE A 165 0.28 4.33 3.13
C ILE A 165 1.07 5.13 2.08
N PRO A 166 2.41 5.04 2.06
CA PRO A 166 3.18 5.60 0.96
C PRO A 166 2.98 4.77 -0.31
N ASP A 167 3.09 5.41 -1.46
CA ASP A 167 3.21 4.70 -2.73
C ASP A 167 4.64 4.19 -2.90
N GLU A 168 4.81 2.98 -3.42
CA GLU A 168 6.12 2.34 -3.58
C GLU A 168 7.03 3.07 -4.58
N GLN A 169 6.44 3.69 -5.60
CA GLN A 169 7.15 4.39 -6.66
C GLN A 169 7.28 5.89 -6.39
N TYR A 170 6.26 6.51 -5.79
CA TYR A 170 6.13 7.97 -5.65
C TYR A 170 6.20 8.46 -4.20
N GLY A 171 6.38 7.57 -3.22
CA GLY A 171 6.53 7.92 -1.82
C GLY A 171 5.25 8.42 -1.17
N GLU A 172 5.35 9.46 -0.34
CA GLU A 172 4.24 9.95 0.49
C GLU A 172 3.18 10.77 -0.29
N GLY A 173 3.48 11.19 -1.54
CA GLY A 173 2.54 11.94 -2.37
C GLY A 173 2.26 13.38 -1.94
N ASN A 174 2.97 13.91 -0.94
CA ASN A 174 2.66 15.20 -0.32
C ASN A 174 2.94 16.40 -1.24
N SER A 175 3.83 16.26 -2.21
CA SER A 175 4.13 17.31 -3.19
C SER A 175 4.93 16.74 -4.37
N GLY A 176 4.98 17.50 -5.47
CA GLY A 176 5.77 17.16 -6.64
C GLY A 176 4.96 16.62 -7.81
N TRP A 177 5.67 16.17 -8.85
CA TRP A 177 5.06 15.63 -10.08
C TRP A 177 4.45 14.24 -9.88
N ASN A 178 5.12 13.39 -9.11
CA ASN A 178 4.69 12.03 -8.71
C ASN A 178 4.14 11.21 -9.90
N GLY A 179 4.85 11.18 -11.01
CA GLY A 179 4.42 10.46 -12.21
C GLY A 179 3.15 10.99 -12.87
N GLY A 180 2.84 12.27 -12.66
CA GLY A 180 1.63 12.92 -13.14
C GLY A 180 0.52 13.05 -12.10
N TYR A 181 0.53 12.26 -11.02
CA TYR A 181 -0.52 12.29 -9.98
C TYR A 181 -0.56 13.60 -9.16
N GLY A 182 0.54 14.38 -9.15
CA GLY A 182 0.65 15.57 -8.30
C GLY A 182 0.61 15.21 -6.82
N THR A 183 -0.06 16.01 -6.01
CA THR A 183 -0.34 15.66 -4.60
C THR A 183 -1.40 14.57 -4.55
N PHE A 184 -1.13 13.48 -3.83
CA PHE A 184 -2.07 12.37 -3.71
C PHE A 184 -2.10 11.77 -2.30
N VAL A 185 -3.16 11.04 -2.01
CA VAL A 185 -3.30 10.15 -0.84
C VAL A 185 -3.54 8.74 -1.34
N LEU A 186 -2.86 7.76 -0.75
CA LEU A 186 -3.06 6.33 -1.01
C LEU A 186 -3.53 5.67 0.29
N ILE A 187 -4.66 4.95 0.24
CA ILE A 187 -5.26 4.28 1.40
C ILE A 187 -5.33 2.78 1.14
N GLU A 188 -4.82 1.98 2.08
CA GLU A 188 -5.00 0.53 2.11
C GLU A 188 -6.21 0.18 2.99
N HIS A 189 -7.11 -0.66 2.45
CA HIS A 189 -8.38 -1.01 3.09
C HIS A 189 -8.37 -2.43 3.67
N PRO A 190 -9.12 -2.68 4.77
CA PRO A 190 -9.25 -4.02 5.36
C PRO A 190 -10.15 -4.97 4.55
N ALA A 191 -10.59 -4.59 3.35
CA ALA A 191 -11.53 -5.34 2.50
C ALA A 191 -10.95 -6.59 1.82
N GLY A 192 -9.75 -7.00 2.16
CA GLY A 192 -9.06 -8.14 1.56
C GLY A 192 -7.61 -7.82 1.22
N ALA A 193 -6.90 -8.80 0.66
CA ALA A 193 -5.50 -8.60 0.32
C ALA A 193 -5.37 -7.53 -0.78
N HIS A 194 -4.72 -6.41 -0.46
CA HIS A 194 -4.27 -5.39 -1.40
C HIS A 194 -5.35 -4.49 -2.04
N VAL A 195 -6.52 -4.35 -1.42
CA VAL A 195 -7.49 -3.36 -1.87
C VAL A 195 -7.03 -1.98 -1.42
N ARG A 196 -6.72 -1.11 -2.37
CA ARG A 196 -6.25 0.26 -2.12
C ARG A 196 -7.04 1.26 -2.95
N THR A 197 -7.11 2.51 -2.48
CA THR A 197 -7.65 3.63 -3.26
C THR A 197 -6.64 4.76 -3.31
N ARG A 198 -6.47 5.36 -4.50
CA ARG A 198 -5.65 6.55 -4.71
C ARG A 198 -6.53 7.74 -5.05
N TYR A 199 -6.20 8.88 -4.47
CA TYR A 199 -6.88 10.16 -4.65
C TYR A 199 -5.83 11.17 -5.11
N ALA A 200 -5.79 11.46 -6.40
CA ALA A 200 -4.74 12.29 -7.00
C ALA A 200 -5.23 13.69 -7.40
N HIS A 201 -4.29 14.51 -7.86
CA HIS A 201 -4.47 15.92 -8.24
C HIS A 201 -4.97 16.81 -7.11
N LEU A 202 -4.71 16.43 -5.85
CA LEU A 202 -5.15 17.21 -4.70
C LEU A 202 -4.45 18.57 -4.64
N LYS A 203 -5.20 19.60 -4.22
CA LYS A 203 -4.63 20.89 -3.84
C LYS A 203 -3.86 20.77 -2.53
N ALA A 204 -4.38 19.97 -1.60
CA ALA A 204 -3.73 19.67 -0.33
C ALA A 204 -4.19 18.30 0.18
N ALA A 205 -3.26 17.51 0.70
CA ALA A 205 -3.53 16.38 1.57
C ALA A 205 -3.71 16.89 3.00
N LEU A 206 -4.72 16.38 3.71
CA LEU A 206 -5.04 16.74 5.10
C LEU A 206 -4.75 15.60 6.08
N VAL A 207 -4.14 14.54 5.59
CA VAL A 207 -3.74 13.35 6.33
C VAL A 207 -2.31 12.98 5.95
N GLU A 208 -1.62 12.28 6.85
CA GLU A 208 -0.23 11.86 6.67
C GLU A 208 -0.14 10.33 6.60
N VAL A 209 0.96 9.85 6.01
CA VAL A 209 1.28 8.41 6.00
C VAL A 209 1.34 7.89 7.44
N GLY A 210 0.59 6.81 7.70
CA GLY A 210 0.41 6.24 9.03
C GLY A 210 -0.88 6.62 9.72
N ASP A 211 -1.65 7.58 9.19
CA ASP A 211 -2.97 7.88 9.71
C ASP A 211 -3.97 6.78 9.34
N TYR A 212 -4.84 6.45 10.29
CA TYR A 212 -6.00 5.62 10.01
C TYR A 212 -7.23 6.51 9.84
N VAL A 213 -7.87 6.43 8.67
CA VAL A 213 -9.03 7.23 8.30
C VAL A 213 -10.31 6.41 8.30
N LYS A 214 -11.43 7.04 8.62
CA LYS A 214 -12.77 6.44 8.53
C LYS A 214 -13.37 6.73 7.16
N GLN A 215 -14.30 5.87 6.71
CA GLN A 215 -15.11 6.16 5.52
C GLN A 215 -15.81 7.52 5.69
N GLY A 216 -15.76 8.37 4.65
CA GLY A 216 -16.32 9.71 4.67
C GLY A 216 -15.48 10.77 5.39
N GLN A 217 -14.38 10.40 6.04
CA GLN A 217 -13.45 11.36 6.64
C GLN A 217 -12.78 12.18 5.55
N GLN A 218 -12.73 13.51 5.69
CA GLN A 218 -12.01 14.38 4.77
C GLN A 218 -10.51 14.09 4.84
N ILE A 219 -9.91 13.81 3.68
CA ILE A 219 -8.50 13.46 3.52
C ILE A 219 -7.73 14.47 2.68
N GLY A 220 -8.44 15.37 2.00
CA GLY A 220 -7.82 16.38 1.16
C GLY A 220 -8.84 17.34 0.57
N THR A 221 -8.34 18.17 -0.33
CA THR A 221 -9.15 19.09 -1.15
C THR A 221 -8.80 18.91 -2.62
N MET A 222 -9.81 18.95 -3.47
CA MET A 222 -9.67 18.84 -4.92
C MET A 222 -8.77 19.95 -5.48
N GLY A 223 -7.91 19.61 -6.41
CA GLY A 223 -7.00 20.52 -7.06
C GLY A 223 -6.75 20.17 -8.52
N ASP A 224 -5.65 20.68 -9.00
CA ASP A 224 -5.15 20.53 -10.37
C ASP A 224 -3.63 20.31 -10.40
N THR A 225 -3.08 19.71 -9.34
CA THR A 225 -1.65 19.40 -9.25
C THR A 225 -1.28 18.24 -10.16
N GLY A 226 0.01 18.17 -10.54
CA GLY A 226 0.49 17.14 -11.45
C GLY A 226 0.05 17.37 -12.92
N ASP A 227 -0.39 16.30 -13.60
CA ASP A 227 -0.80 16.33 -15.00
C ASP A 227 -2.33 16.47 -15.14
N ALA A 228 -2.89 17.48 -14.51
CA ALA A 228 -4.32 17.75 -14.53
C ALA A 228 -4.67 18.91 -15.46
N ALA A 229 -5.65 18.72 -16.36
CA ALA A 229 -6.15 19.75 -17.25
C ALA A 229 -7.11 20.74 -16.56
N GLY A 230 -7.48 20.50 -15.32
CA GLY A 230 -8.39 21.32 -14.51
C GLY A 230 -8.74 20.62 -13.21
N CYS A 231 -9.51 21.28 -12.35
CA CYS A 231 -9.81 20.76 -11.02
C CYS A 231 -10.68 19.50 -11.07
N HIS A 232 -10.10 18.38 -10.63
CA HIS A 232 -10.77 17.10 -10.44
C HIS A 232 -10.00 16.25 -9.42
N VAL A 233 -10.64 15.24 -8.90
CA VAL A 233 -9.95 14.14 -8.23
C VAL A 233 -9.90 12.95 -9.18
N HIS A 234 -8.69 12.48 -9.49
CA HIS A 234 -8.48 11.21 -10.15
C HIS A 234 -8.52 10.12 -9.08
N PHE A 235 -9.53 9.25 -9.15
CA PHE A 235 -9.80 8.22 -8.15
C PHE A 235 -9.55 6.83 -8.72
N GLU A 236 -8.58 6.11 -8.18
CA GLU A 236 -8.27 4.73 -8.56
C GLU A 236 -8.72 3.74 -7.48
N VAL A 237 -9.14 2.57 -7.94
CA VAL A 237 -9.32 1.39 -7.09
C VAL A 237 -8.35 0.30 -7.55
N LEU A 238 -7.43 -0.08 -6.68
CA LEU A 238 -6.42 -1.10 -6.89
C LEU A 238 -6.87 -2.38 -6.17
N GLY A 239 -6.75 -3.54 -6.82
CA GLY A 239 -7.13 -4.83 -6.23
C GLY A 239 -8.62 -5.14 -6.20
N ALA A 240 -9.49 -4.24 -6.71
CA ALA A 240 -10.93 -4.47 -6.88
C ALA A 240 -11.47 -3.71 -8.09
N VAL A 241 -12.68 -4.04 -8.54
CA VAL A 241 -13.37 -3.28 -9.59
C VAL A 241 -13.74 -1.89 -9.06
N ASN A 242 -13.48 -0.84 -9.85
CA ASN A 242 -13.92 0.50 -9.49
C ASN A 242 -15.45 0.60 -9.64
N PRO A 243 -16.20 0.79 -8.54
CA PRO A 243 -17.66 0.76 -8.59
C PRO A 243 -18.29 1.99 -9.24
N PHE A 244 -17.50 3.03 -9.49
CA PHE A 244 -17.96 4.30 -10.07
C PHE A 244 -17.72 4.39 -11.58
N SER A 245 -17.17 3.33 -12.17
CA SER A 245 -17.11 3.15 -13.62
C SER A 245 -18.49 2.85 -14.20
N LYS A 246 -18.76 3.37 -15.40
CA LYS A 246 -20.01 3.13 -16.16
C LYS A 246 -19.70 2.37 -17.43
#